data_2632a31e341d9a64313bb6b28bec24a2
#
_entry.id   2632a31e341d9a64313bb6b28bec24a2
#
_cell.length_a   1.000
_cell.length_b   1.000
_cell.length_c   1.000
_cell.angle_alpha   90.00
_cell.angle_beta   90.00
_cell.angle_gamma   90.00
#
_symmetry.space_group_name_H-M   'P 1'
#
loop_
_entity.id
_entity.type
_entity.pdbx_description
1 polymer ?
#
loop_
_entity_poly.entity_id
_entity_poly.type
_entity_poly.pdbx_seq_one_letter_code
_entity_poly.pdbx_strand_id
1 'polypeptide(L)'
;MDNFQAGRINKINFSSDILDRDITLSIYLPKDFTELFKYKVVFCFDGLDFFSFGRIHRTYEKLWEANEVERAIFVGFHYEDVVKRRAEFHPQGAKTALTVKCMANEILPFIDAQFPTYKVGNGRVILGDSLAGSAALITALSYPRIFSQVGLLSPQHDEVIQTLIERCQFQEQLTIWHTVGLEEKDFALPTTGKQADFLTPNRQLKSIIENSDITYHYAEFDGGHRWKSWKHLLDDLLKYFLSDNISF
;
A
#
# COMPACT_ATOMS: atom_id res chain seq x y z
N MET A 1 -15.67 19.89 -10.60
CA MET A 1 -14.55 19.46 -9.78
C MET A 1 -15.07 19.34 -8.36
N ASP A 2 -15.01 18.16 -7.79
CA ASP A 2 -15.28 17.99 -6.37
C ASP A 2 -14.34 18.89 -5.59
N ASN A 3 -14.86 19.57 -4.58
CA ASN A 3 -14.12 20.64 -3.89
C ASN A 3 -13.17 20.01 -2.86
N PHE A 4 -12.08 19.37 -3.32
CA PHE A 4 -11.07 18.77 -2.46
C PHE A 4 -10.34 19.85 -1.66
N GLN A 5 -10.32 19.70 -0.33
CA GLN A 5 -9.67 20.65 0.57
C GLN A 5 -8.24 20.18 0.92
N ALA A 6 -7.26 21.03 0.65
CA ALA A 6 -5.88 20.80 1.07
C ALA A 6 -5.74 20.74 2.61
N GLY A 7 -4.83 19.91 3.10
CA GLY A 7 -4.59 19.71 4.53
C GLY A 7 -5.68 18.94 5.27
N ARG A 8 -6.65 18.35 4.54
CA ARG A 8 -7.76 17.57 5.10
C ARG A 8 -7.92 16.24 4.38
N ILE A 9 -8.51 15.28 5.08
CA ILE A 9 -8.93 14.01 4.50
C ILE A 9 -10.30 14.22 3.85
N ASN A 10 -10.33 14.16 2.52
CA ASN A 10 -11.54 14.23 1.73
C ASN A 10 -12.08 12.81 1.51
N LYS A 11 -13.32 12.55 1.86
CA LYS A 11 -13.98 11.26 1.60
C LYS A 11 -14.92 11.37 0.42
N ILE A 12 -14.80 10.45 -0.51
CA ILE A 12 -15.68 10.31 -1.66
C ILE A 12 -16.20 8.89 -1.76
N ASN A 13 -17.38 8.73 -2.35
CA ASN A 13 -17.90 7.44 -2.79
C ASN A 13 -17.59 7.31 -4.28
N PHE A 14 -16.77 6.31 -4.61
CA PHE A 14 -16.38 5.97 -5.98
C PHE A 14 -17.17 4.73 -6.41
N SER A 15 -17.99 4.85 -7.46
CA SER A 15 -18.72 3.72 -8.00
C SER A 15 -17.83 2.90 -8.91
N SER A 16 -17.60 1.63 -8.58
CA SER A 16 -16.80 0.70 -9.36
C SER A 16 -17.68 -0.26 -10.14
N ASP A 17 -17.58 -0.21 -11.45
CA ASP A 17 -18.23 -1.19 -12.33
C ASP A 17 -17.58 -2.57 -12.22
N ILE A 18 -16.25 -2.62 -12.00
CA ILE A 18 -15.48 -3.88 -11.88
C ILE A 18 -15.85 -4.64 -10.60
N LEU A 19 -15.99 -3.96 -9.46
CA LEU A 19 -16.35 -4.59 -8.19
C LEU A 19 -17.86 -4.67 -7.97
N ASP A 20 -18.66 -3.99 -8.82
CA ASP A 20 -20.12 -3.87 -8.72
C ASP A 20 -20.54 -3.38 -7.31
N ARG A 21 -19.88 -2.29 -6.88
CA ARG A 21 -20.18 -1.61 -5.60
C ARG A 21 -19.57 -0.22 -5.52
N ASP A 22 -20.09 0.56 -4.60
CA ASP A 22 -19.44 1.81 -4.18
C ASP A 22 -18.26 1.53 -3.25
N ILE A 23 -17.18 2.28 -3.46
CA ILE A 23 -15.95 2.23 -2.67
C ILE A 23 -15.76 3.60 -2.02
N THR A 24 -15.65 3.64 -0.71
CA THR A 24 -15.19 4.86 -0.04
C THR A 24 -13.70 5.05 -0.27
N LEU A 25 -13.31 6.17 -0.84
CA LEU A 25 -11.92 6.61 -0.92
C LEU A 25 -11.65 7.76 0.03
N SER A 26 -10.58 7.67 0.81
CA SER A 26 -10.03 8.81 1.55
C SER A 26 -8.90 9.44 0.74
N ILE A 27 -9.01 10.71 0.37
CA ILE A 27 -8.00 11.42 -0.39
C ILE A 27 -7.42 12.54 0.47
N TYR A 28 -6.11 12.53 0.67
CA TYR A 28 -5.40 13.57 1.38
C TYR A 28 -4.48 14.34 0.44
N LEU A 29 -4.69 15.64 0.38
CA LEU A 29 -3.83 16.58 -0.33
C LEU A 29 -2.96 17.31 0.72
N PRO A 30 -1.64 17.54 0.45
CA PRO A 30 -0.79 18.33 1.34
C PRO A 30 -1.41 19.71 1.66
N LYS A 31 -1.01 20.31 2.78
CA LYS A 31 -1.50 21.66 3.16
C LYS A 31 -1.16 22.72 2.11
N ASP A 32 -0.04 22.58 1.44
CA ASP A 32 0.46 23.48 0.38
C ASP A 32 0.15 22.98 -1.04
N PHE A 33 -0.86 22.11 -1.19
CA PHE A 33 -1.24 21.57 -2.49
C PHE A 33 -1.56 22.69 -3.49
N THR A 34 -1.00 22.53 -4.70
CA THR A 34 -1.27 23.39 -5.87
C THR A 34 -1.17 22.57 -7.15
N GLU A 35 -1.95 22.93 -8.16
CA GLU A 35 -1.91 22.28 -9.48
C GLU A 35 -0.65 22.60 -10.29
N LEU A 36 0.20 23.53 -9.82
CA LEU A 36 1.43 23.93 -10.49
C LEU A 36 2.55 22.88 -10.41
N PHE A 37 2.47 21.93 -9.49
CA PHE A 37 3.47 20.89 -9.28
C PHE A 37 2.92 19.51 -9.57
N LYS A 38 3.83 18.57 -9.83
CA LYS A 38 3.50 17.14 -9.92
C LYS A 38 3.67 16.46 -8.56
N TYR A 39 2.90 15.41 -8.33
CA TYR A 39 2.86 14.68 -7.08
C TYR A 39 3.07 13.18 -7.32
N LYS A 40 3.84 12.54 -6.43
CA LYS A 40 3.75 11.08 -6.26
C LYS A 40 2.38 10.74 -5.68
N VAL A 41 1.91 9.52 -5.90
CA VAL A 41 0.66 9.03 -5.32
C VAL A 41 0.94 7.83 -4.44
N VAL A 42 0.50 7.89 -3.19
CA VAL A 42 0.57 6.81 -2.22
C VAL A 42 -0.82 6.20 -2.06
N PHE A 43 -1.03 5.03 -2.64
CA PHE A 43 -2.24 4.25 -2.48
C PHE A 43 -2.14 3.35 -1.26
N CYS A 44 -3.15 3.34 -0.40
CA CYS A 44 -3.22 2.49 0.78
C CYS A 44 -4.43 1.57 0.68
N PHE A 45 -4.23 0.27 0.53
CA PHE A 45 -5.27 -0.69 0.91
C PHE A 45 -5.46 -0.63 2.44
N ASP A 46 -6.64 -0.98 2.95
CA ASP A 46 -7.04 -0.67 4.33
C ASP A 46 -6.93 0.83 4.64
N GLY A 47 -7.33 1.68 3.68
CA GLY A 47 -7.14 3.12 3.74
C GLY A 47 -7.68 3.77 5.00
N LEU A 48 -8.82 3.29 5.54
CA LEU A 48 -9.36 3.80 6.81
C LEU A 48 -8.35 3.65 7.95
N ASP A 49 -7.67 2.50 8.02
CA ASP A 49 -6.75 2.16 9.10
C ASP A 49 -5.44 2.93 8.99
N PHE A 50 -4.89 3.07 7.78
CA PHE A 50 -3.74 3.93 7.52
C PHE A 50 -3.97 5.39 7.95
N PHE A 51 -5.17 5.93 7.69
CA PHE A 51 -5.49 7.31 8.07
C PHE A 51 -5.88 7.46 9.54
N SER A 52 -6.61 6.49 10.12
CA SER A 52 -7.14 6.57 11.48
C SER A 52 -6.12 6.15 12.54
N PHE A 53 -5.56 4.93 12.41
CA PHE A 53 -4.60 4.37 13.35
C PHE A 53 -3.16 4.75 12.99
N GLY A 54 -2.78 4.59 11.74
CA GLY A 54 -1.46 4.96 11.21
C GLY A 54 -1.22 6.45 11.24
N ARG A 55 -2.24 7.26 10.95
CA ARG A 55 -2.16 8.72 10.78
C ARG A 55 -1.09 9.10 9.74
N ILE A 56 -0.98 8.31 8.66
CA ILE A 56 0.06 8.42 7.65
C ILE A 56 0.19 9.85 7.09
N HIS A 57 -0.93 10.57 6.90
CA HIS A 57 -0.94 11.95 6.45
C HIS A 57 -0.21 12.91 7.42
N ARG A 58 -0.27 12.65 8.75
CA ARG A 58 0.44 13.46 9.74
C ARG A 58 1.94 13.16 9.76
N THR A 59 2.31 11.90 9.59
CA THR A 59 3.71 11.50 9.43
C THR A 59 4.29 12.17 8.19
N TYR A 60 3.57 12.13 7.06
CA TYR A 60 3.98 12.81 5.83
C TYR A 60 4.17 14.31 6.03
N GLU A 61 3.20 15.03 6.63
CA GLU A 61 3.31 16.49 6.86
C GLU A 61 4.53 16.85 7.70
N LYS A 62 4.81 16.07 8.75
CA LYS A 62 6.00 16.26 9.59
C LYS A 62 7.28 16.12 8.76
N LEU A 63 7.36 15.09 7.91
CA LEU A 63 8.52 14.86 7.04
C LEU A 63 8.63 15.92 5.95
N TRP A 64 7.51 16.34 5.39
CA TRP A 64 7.46 17.42 4.41
C TRP A 64 7.94 18.76 5.00
N GLU A 65 7.46 19.13 6.18
CA GLU A 65 7.91 20.33 6.92
C GLU A 65 9.41 20.29 7.26
N ALA A 66 9.98 19.08 7.42
CA ALA A 66 11.41 18.86 7.63
C ALA A 66 12.23 18.81 6.32
N ASN A 67 11.61 18.91 5.14
CA ASN A 67 12.22 18.73 3.81
C ASN A 67 12.89 17.35 3.62
N GLU A 68 12.31 16.29 4.19
CA GLU A 68 12.85 14.94 4.11
C GLU A 68 12.18 14.08 3.03
N VAL A 69 11.08 14.56 2.44
CA VAL A 69 10.28 13.84 1.44
C VAL A 69 9.80 14.76 0.33
N GLU A 70 9.47 14.16 -0.82
CA GLU A 70 8.88 14.82 -1.98
C GLU A 70 7.38 15.07 -1.83
N ARG A 71 6.82 15.86 -2.75
CA ARG A 71 5.37 16.09 -2.85
C ARG A 71 4.61 14.81 -3.15
N ALA A 72 3.65 14.47 -2.29
CA ALA A 72 2.79 13.30 -2.46
C ALA A 72 1.34 13.58 -2.07
N ILE A 73 0.41 12.90 -2.74
CA ILE A 73 -0.98 12.78 -2.34
C ILE A 73 -1.25 11.36 -1.87
N PHE A 74 -2.20 11.17 -0.98
CA PHE A 74 -2.53 9.87 -0.41
C PHE A 74 -3.95 9.48 -0.75
N VAL A 75 -4.14 8.22 -1.17
CA VAL A 75 -5.43 7.66 -1.56
C VAL A 75 -5.66 6.37 -0.79
N GLY A 76 -6.62 6.38 0.13
CA GLY A 76 -6.98 5.21 0.92
C GLY A 76 -8.20 4.50 0.34
N PHE A 77 -8.03 3.25 -0.06
CA PHE A 77 -9.10 2.34 -0.44
C PHE A 77 -9.71 1.70 0.80
N HIS A 78 -11.02 1.89 1.03
CA HIS A 78 -11.72 1.29 2.17
C HIS A 78 -12.37 -0.03 1.77
N TYR A 79 -12.19 -1.05 2.60
CA TYR A 79 -13.04 -2.23 2.55
C TYR A 79 -14.39 -1.95 3.24
N GLU A 80 -15.41 -2.72 2.93
CA GLU A 80 -16.74 -2.51 3.46
C GLU A 80 -16.93 -3.20 4.82
N ASP A 81 -16.54 -4.48 4.88
CA ASP A 81 -16.56 -5.31 6.10
C ASP A 81 -15.46 -6.37 6.05
N VAL A 82 -15.24 -7.08 7.16
CA VAL A 82 -14.16 -8.08 7.29
C VAL A 82 -14.32 -9.26 6.32
N VAL A 83 -15.56 -9.66 6.00
CA VAL A 83 -15.83 -10.78 5.06
C VAL A 83 -15.48 -10.35 3.64
N LYS A 84 -15.93 -9.16 3.23
CA LYS A 84 -15.62 -8.58 1.92
C LYS A 84 -14.12 -8.26 1.80
N ARG A 85 -13.50 -7.71 2.86
CA ARG A 85 -12.04 -7.51 2.90
C ARG A 85 -11.29 -8.80 2.60
N ARG A 86 -11.68 -9.92 3.21
CA ARG A 86 -11.06 -11.22 2.93
C ARG A 86 -11.27 -11.66 1.49
N ALA A 87 -12.46 -11.50 0.94
CA ALA A 87 -12.76 -11.85 -0.45
C ALA A 87 -11.99 -11.00 -1.46
N GLU A 88 -11.72 -9.74 -1.13
CA GLU A 88 -11.08 -8.75 -2.00
C GLU A 88 -9.55 -8.69 -1.87
N PHE A 89 -8.97 -9.06 -0.71
CA PHE A 89 -7.54 -8.86 -0.42
C PHE A 89 -6.75 -10.14 -0.19
N HIS A 90 -7.42 -11.24 0.17
CA HIS A 90 -6.70 -12.51 0.38
C HIS A 90 -6.16 -13.04 -0.95
N PRO A 91 -4.94 -13.58 -1.04
CA PRO A 91 -4.38 -14.09 -2.31
C PRO A 91 -5.30 -15.06 -3.04
N GLN A 92 -6.02 -15.91 -2.30
CA GLN A 92 -7.03 -16.84 -2.84
C GLN A 92 -8.46 -16.29 -2.73
N GLY A 93 -8.63 -14.98 -2.53
CA GLY A 93 -9.95 -14.36 -2.41
C GLY A 93 -10.70 -14.34 -3.73
N ALA A 94 -12.00 -14.62 -3.68
CA ALA A 94 -12.82 -14.73 -4.88
C ALA A 94 -12.90 -13.43 -5.71
N LYS A 95 -12.63 -12.29 -5.09
CA LYS A 95 -12.67 -10.96 -5.74
C LYS A 95 -11.30 -10.28 -5.85
N THR A 96 -10.21 -10.89 -5.38
CA THR A 96 -8.88 -10.26 -5.37
C THR A 96 -8.44 -9.82 -6.76
N ALA A 97 -8.64 -10.64 -7.78
CA ALA A 97 -8.32 -10.27 -9.17
C ALA A 97 -9.15 -9.08 -9.67
N LEU A 98 -10.41 -8.96 -9.24
CA LEU A 98 -11.26 -7.80 -9.56
C LEU A 98 -10.80 -6.54 -8.82
N THR A 99 -10.40 -6.67 -7.56
CA THR A 99 -9.85 -5.54 -6.76
C THR A 99 -8.57 -4.99 -7.41
N VAL A 100 -7.68 -5.88 -7.85
CA VAL A 100 -6.46 -5.51 -8.58
C VAL A 100 -6.80 -4.77 -9.88
N LYS A 101 -7.76 -5.26 -10.65
CA LYS A 101 -8.23 -4.59 -11.89
C LYS A 101 -8.90 -3.23 -11.59
N CYS A 102 -9.73 -3.16 -10.56
CA CYS A 102 -10.37 -1.92 -10.12
C CYS A 102 -9.33 -0.85 -9.78
N MET A 103 -8.31 -1.22 -9.00
CA MET A 103 -7.22 -0.30 -8.65
C MET A 103 -6.51 0.24 -9.89
N ALA A 104 -6.16 -0.64 -10.84
CA ALA A 104 -5.38 -0.26 -12.02
C ALA A 104 -6.22 0.44 -13.10
N ASN A 105 -7.47 0.02 -13.32
CA ASN A 105 -8.25 0.43 -14.48
C ASN A 105 -9.38 1.43 -14.17
N GLU A 106 -9.72 1.62 -12.89
CA GLU A 106 -10.74 2.58 -12.48
C GLU A 106 -10.21 3.63 -11.52
N ILE A 107 -9.68 3.24 -10.35
CA ILE A 107 -9.24 4.19 -9.32
C ILE A 107 -8.03 5.00 -9.79
N LEU A 108 -7.01 4.34 -10.32
CA LEU A 108 -5.82 5.05 -10.80
C LEU A 108 -6.12 6.06 -11.92
N PRO A 109 -6.87 5.71 -13.00
CA PRO A 109 -7.25 6.67 -14.01
C PRO A 109 -8.07 7.84 -13.46
N PHE A 110 -8.97 7.57 -12.51
CA PHE A 110 -9.72 8.62 -11.82
C PHE A 110 -8.78 9.60 -11.09
N ILE A 111 -7.84 9.10 -10.30
CA ILE A 111 -6.86 9.93 -9.57
C ILE A 111 -5.96 10.72 -10.53
N ASP A 112 -5.49 10.09 -11.61
CA ASP A 112 -4.65 10.74 -12.62
C ASP A 112 -5.41 11.81 -13.44
N ALA A 113 -6.74 11.73 -13.49
CA ALA A 113 -7.59 12.74 -14.13
C ALA A 113 -7.90 13.92 -13.20
N GLN A 114 -8.01 13.66 -11.89
CA GLN A 114 -8.37 14.67 -10.88
C GLN A 114 -7.16 15.49 -10.40
N PHE A 115 -5.95 14.91 -10.40
CA PHE A 115 -4.77 15.51 -9.78
C PHE A 115 -3.55 15.52 -10.71
N PRO A 116 -2.64 16.48 -10.53
CA PRO A 116 -1.40 16.57 -11.31
C PRO A 116 -0.36 15.55 -10.85
N THR A 117 -0.57 14.28 -11.17
CA THR A 117 0.32 13.17 -10.81
C THR A 117 1.46 13.00 -11.82
N TYR A 118 2.54 12.30 -11.43
CA TYR A 118 3.65 11.99 -12.34
C TYR A 118 3.28 11.00 -13.45
N LYS A 119 2.24 10.20 -13.30
CA LYS A 119 1.75 9.18 -14.26
C LYS A 119 2.78 8.13 -14.70
N VAL A 120 3.77 7.86 -13.87
CA VAL A 120 4.82 6.84 -14.08
C VAL A 120 4.88 5.88 -12.91
N GLY A 121 5.38 4.66 -13.12
CA GLY A 121 5.42 3.62 -12.09
C GLY A 121 6.13 4.07 -10.81
N ASN A 122 7.31 4.68 -10.93
CA ASN A 122 8.09 5.19 -9.79
C ASN A 122 7.42 6.38 -9.06
N GLY A 123 6.42 7.00 -9.65
CA GLY A 123 5.58 8.02 -9.01
C GLY A 123 4.40 7.42 -8.23
N ARG A 124 4.26 6.10 -8.16
CA ARG A 124 3.13 5.41 -7.54
C ARG A 124 3.60 4.39 -6.53
N VAL A 125 3.32 4.66 -5.26
CA VAL A 125 3.56 3.77 -4.13
C VAL A 125 2.25 3.09 -3.75
N ILE A 126 2.25 1.78 -3.56
CA ILE A 126 1.10 1.04 -3.06
C ILE A 126 1.44 0.37 -1.74
N LEU A 127 0.64 0.61 -0.72
CA LEU A 127 0.86 0.18 0.65
C LEU A 127 -0.23 -0.76 1.13
N GLY A 128 0.12 -1.66 2.02
CA GLY A 128 -0.86 -2.49 2.73
C GLY A 128 -0.28 -3.19 3.95
N ASP A 129 -1.14 -3.45 4.92
CA ASP A 129 -0.85 -4.27 6.08
C ASP A 129 -1.60 -5.59 6.02
N SER A 130 -1.01 -6.68 6.54
CA SER A 130 -1.68 -7.97 6.63
C SER A 130 -2.27 -8.42 5.27
N LEU A 131 -3.57 -8.71 5.18
CA LEU A 131 -4.27 -9.02 3.91
C LEU A 131 -4.19 -7.88 2.89
N ALA A 132 -4.21 -6.63 3.33
CA ALA A 132 -4.05 -5.48 2.45
C ALA A 132 -2.63 -5.42 1.86
N GLY A 133 -1.62 -5.90 2.60
CA GLY A 133 -0.26 -6.09 2.08
C GLY A 133 -0.22 -7.10 0.95
N SER A 134 -0.99 -8.20 1.06
CA SER A 134 -1.12 -9.17 -0.05
C SER A 134 -1.73 -8.52 -1.29
N ALA A 135 -2.82 -7.76 -1.13
CA ALA A 135 -3.48 -7.07 -2.24
C ALA A 135 -2.56 -6.05 -2.91
N ALA A 136 -1.76 -5.31 -2.11
CA ALA A 136 -0.76 -4.36 -2.61
C ALA A 136 0.31 -5.08 -3.45
N LEU A 137 0.89 -6.17 -2.93
CA LEU A 137 1.91 -6.95 -3.62
C LEU A 137 1.36 -7.57 -4.91
N ILE A 138 0.18 -8.19 -4.87
CA ILE A 138 -0.47 -8.79 -6.05
C ILE A 138 -0.75 -7.71 -7.11
N THR A 139 -1.18 -6.51 -6.70
CA THR A 139 -1.41 -5.40 -7.63
C THR A 139 -0.13 -5.01 -8.35
N ALA A 140 0.97 -4.85 -7.62
CA ALA A 140 2.25 -4.50 -8.21
C ALA A 140 2.83 -5.61 -9.10
N LEU A 141 2.75 -6.87 -8.68
CA LEU A 141 3.18 -8.02 -9.49
C LEU A 141 2.36 -8.18 -10.77
N SER A 142 1.08 -7.78 -10.75
CA SER A 142 0.20 -7.81 -11.92
C SER A 142 0.43 -6.62 -12.86
N TYR A 143 0.87 -5.48 -12.33
CA TYR A 143 1.08 -4.23 -13.07
C TYR A 143 2.41 -3.55 -12.69
N PRO A 144 3.58 -4.23 -12.85
CA PRO A 144 4.87 -3.78 -12.31
C PRO A 144 5.36 -2.46 -12.89
N ARG A 145 4.94 -2.11 -14.11
CA ARG A 145 5.27 -0.83 -14.76
C ARG A 145 4.31 0.30 -14.41
N ILE A 146 3.23 -0.02 -13.70
CA ILE A 146 2.21 0.94 -13.26
C ILE A 146 2.36 1.25 -11.78
N PHE A 147 2.52 0.22 -10.94
CA PHE A 147 2.77 0.34 -9.51
C PHE A 147 4.13 -0.25 -9.20
N SER A 148 5.17 0.58 -9.29
CA SER A 148 6.55 0.09 -9.16
C SER A 148 7.06 0.08 -7.73
N GLN A 149 6.42 0.76 -6.79
CA GLN A 149 6.87 0.89 -5.41
C GLN A 149 5.84 0.29 -4.44
N VAL A 150 6.28 -0.62 -3.57
CA VAL A 150 5.39 -1.43 -2.72
C VAL A 150 5.86 -1.42 -1.28
N GLY A 151 5.01 -0.96 -0.37
CA GLY A 151 5.27 -1.04 1.07
C GLY A 151 4.39 -2.09 1.74
N LEU A 152 5.02 -3.03 2.43
CA LEU A 152 4.39 -4.19 3.04
C LEU A 152 4.61 -4.22 4.55
N LEU A 153 3.52 -4.15 5.30
CA LEU A 153 3.52 -4.29 6.76
C LEU A 153 2.96 -5.67 7.11
N SER A 154 3.83 -6.64 7.39
CA SER A 154 3.45 -8.01 7.74
C SER A 154 2.41 -8.63 6.80
N PRO A 155 2.66 -8.72 5.49
CA PRO A 155 1.69 -9.20 4.52
C PRO A 155 1.31 -10.67 4.78
N GLN A 156 0.07 -11.03 4.44
CA GLN A 156 -0.32 -12.44 4.33
C GLN A 156 0.36 -13.05 3.10
N HIS A 157 1.13 -14.10 3.29
CA HIS A 157 1.82 -14.80 2.20
C HIS A 157 1.30 -16.23 2.04
N ASP A 158 1.19 -16.67 0.79
CA ASP A 158 0.91 -18.04 0.40
C ASP A 158 1.52 -18.39 -0.97
N GLU A 159 1.27 -19.61 -1.46
CA GLU A 159 1.77 -20.13 -2.73
C GLU A 159 1.32 -19.33 -3.97
N VAL A 160 0.17 -18.64 -3.88
CA VAL A 160 -0.30 -17.77 -4.98
C VAL A 160 0.66 -16.62 -5.20
N ILE A 161 1.08 -15.96 -4.11
CA ILE A 161 2.05 -14.86 -4.17
C ILE A 161 3.40 -15.37 -4.69
N GLN A 162 3.87 -16.51 -4.21
CA GLN A 162 5.09 -17.13 -4.73
C GLN A 162 5.01 -17.33 -6.26
N THR A 163 3.93 -17.95 -6.74
CA THR A 163 3.70 -18.17 -8.18
C THR A 163 3.67 -16.87 -8.98
N LEU A 164 3.08 -15.81 -8.41
CA LEU A 164 3.02 -14.50 -9.06
C LEU A 164 4.42 -13.85 -9.15
N ILE A 165 5.25 -13.98 -8.12
CA ILE A 165 6.65 -13.49 -8.18
C ILE A 165 7.41 -14.23 -9.28
N GLU A 166 7.36 -15.56 -9.30
CA GLU A 166 8.05 -16.40 -10.29
C GLU A 166 7.63 -16.10 -11.75
N ARG A 167 6.38 -15.68 -11.96
CA ARG A 167 5.81 -15.36 -13.28
C ARG A 167 5.84 -13.89 -13.64
N CYS A 168 6.20 -13.02 -12.69
CA CYS A 168 6.22 -11.59 -12.90
C CYS A 168 7.25 -11.23 -13.99
N GLN A 169 6.76 -10.60 -15.05
CA GLN A 169 7.63 -9.95 -16.04
C GLN A 169 7.98 -8.55 -15.53
N PHE A 170 9.20 -8.10 -15.83
CA PHE A 170 9.67 -6.77 -15.40
C PHE A 170 9.85 -6.64 -13.87
N GLN A 171 10.36 -7.68 -13.22
CA GLN A 171 10.69 -7.67 -11.79
C GLN A 171 11.65 -6.53 -11.43
N GLU A 172 12.58 -6.20 -12.32
CA GLU A 172 13.54 -5.10 -12.22
C GLU A 172 12.90 -3.70 -12.12
N GLN A 173 11.61 -3.58 -12.43
CA GLN A 173 10.84 -2.34 -12.25
C GLN A 173 10.30 -2.16 -10.84
N LEU A 174 10.32 -3.23 -10.02
CA LEU A 174 9.74 -3.23 -8.69
C LEU A 174 10.76 -2.87 -7.62
N THR A 175 10.31 -2.05 -6.69
CA THR A 175 11.02 -1.76 -5.43
C THR A 175 10.08 -2.08 -4.28
N ILE A 176 10.50 -2.99 -3.40
CA ILE A 176 9.67 -3.45 -2.27
C ILE A 176 10.35 -3.11 -0.95
N TRP A 177 9.62 -2.45 -0.08
CA TRP A 177 9.92 -2.27 1.33
C TRP A 177 9.03 -3.19 2.16
N HIS A 178 9.61 -4.12 2.93
CA HIS A 178 8.87 -5.17 3.61
C HIS A 178 9.32 -5.31 5.06
N THR A 179 8.38 -5.38 5.98
CA THR A 179 8.66 -5.64 7.40
C THR A 179 7.71 -6.65 7.99
N VAL A 180 8.17 -7.32 9.08
CA VAL A 180 7.36 -8.21 9.91
C VAL A 180 7.81 -8.11 11.38
N GLY A 181 6.86 -8.25 12.31
CA GLY A 181 7.12 -8.20 13.74
C GLY A 181 7.66 -9.53 14.29
N LEU A 182 8.63 -9.45 15.20
CA LEU A 182 9.20 -10.61 15.87
C LEU A 182 8.21 -11.34 16.78
N GLU A 183 7.19 -10.61 17.30
CA GLU A 183 6.10 -11.19 18.11
C GLU A 183 4.97 -11.78 17.26
N GLU A 184 5.09 -11.84 15.94
CA GLU A 184 4.06 -12.32 15.01
C GLU A 184 4.13 -13.83 14.75
N LYS A 185 4.73 -14.57 15.67
CA LYS A 185 4.73 -16.03 15.72
C LYS A 185 3.82 -16.51 16.86
N ASP A 186 2.94 -17.46 16.55
CA ASP A 186 2.03 -18.08 17.54
C ASP A 186 1.17 -17.08 18.35
N PHE A 187 0.53 -16.14 17.67
CA PHE A 187 -0.35 -15.14 18.28
C PHE A 187 -1.81 -15.30 17.85
N ALA A 188 -2.75 -14.80 18.66
CA ALA A 188 -4.16 -14.80 18.31
C ALA A 188 -4.51 -13.60 17.42
N LEU A 189 -5.08 -13.87 16.24
CA LEU A 189 -5.56 -12.81 15.33
C LEU A 189 -6.66 -11.97 16.01
N PRO A 190 -6.52 -10.64 16.04
CA PRO A 190 -7.52 -9.76 16.67
C PRO A 190 -8.94 -9.89 16.07
N THR A 191 -9.03 -10.25 14.79
CA THR A 191 -10.30 -10.34 14.05
C THR A 191 -11.05 -11.65 14.25
N THR A 192 -10.35 -12.76 14.54
CA THR A 192 -10.94 -14.09 14.57
C THR A 192 -10.62 -14.88 15.84
N GLY A 193 -9.65 -14.43 16.64
CA GLY A 193 -9.12 -15.17 17.81
C GLY A 193 -8.34 -16.45 17.45
N LYS A 194 -8.19 -16.79 16.17
CA LYS A 194 -7.45 -17.98 15.72
C LYS A 194 -5.95 -17.74 15.86
N GLN A 195 -5.22 -18.80 16.23
CA GLN A 195 -3.75 -18.78 16.24
C GLN A 195 -3.23 -18.59 14.82
N ALA A 196 -2.21 -17.76 14.69
CA ALA A 196 -1.58 -17.41 13.42
C ALA A 196 -0.05 -17.27 13.58
N ASP A 197 0.65 -17.50 12.50
CA ASP A 197 2.07 -17.22 12.34
C ASP A 197 2.25 -16.38 11.07
N PHE A 198 2.70 -15.16 11.22
CA PHE A 198 3.08 -14.28 10.11
C PHE A 198 4.59 -14.20 9.96
N LEU A 199 5.35 -14.41 11.02
CA LEU A 199 6.82 -14.30 10.99
C LEU A 199 7.45 -15.34 10.05
N THR A 200 7.06 -16.63 10.19
CA THR A 200 7.64 -17.69 9.37
C THR A 200 7.33 -17.54 7.88
N PRO A 201 6.05 -17.32 7.45
CA PRO A 201 5.75 -17.07 6.04
C PRO A 201 6.41 -15.81 5.47
N ASN A 202 6.56 -14.75 6.25
CA ASN A 202 7.24 -13.53 5.78
C ASN A 202 8.75 -13.73 5.61
N ARG A 203 9.40 -14.56 6.42
CA ARG A 203 10.79 -14.99 6.20
C ARG A 203 10.94 -15.85 4.94
N GLN A 204 9.94 -16.68 4.60
CA GLN A 204 9.90 -17.41 3.33
C GLN A 204 9.74 -16.45 2.16
N LEU A 205 8.80 -15.49 2.24
CA LEU A 205 8.60 -14.45 1.23
C LEU A 205 9.90 -13.64 1.01
N LYS A 206 10.60 -13.28 2.10
CA LYS A 206 11.92 -12.64 2.02
C LYS A 206 12.87 -13.44 1.13
N SER A 207 13.03 -14.73 1.41
CA SER A 207 13.95 -15.59 0.65
C SER A 207 13.55 -15.69 -0.83
N ILE A 208 12.26 -15.69 -1.16
CA ILE A 208 11.77 -15.73 -2.53
C ILE A 208 12.12 -14.42 -3.26
N ILE A 209 11.86 -13.27 -2.63
CA ILE A 209 12.13 -11.96 -3.24
C ILE A 209 13.64 -11.73 -3.39
N GLU A 210 14.47 -12.12 -2.42
CA GLU A 210 15.94 -12.01 -2.50
C GLU A 210 16.55 -12.81 -3.65
N ASN A 211 15.85 -13.82 -4.17
CA ASN A 211 16.26 -14.61 -5.34
C ASN A 211 15.64 -14.12 -6.66
N SER A 212 15.06 -12.93 -6.68
CA SER A 212 14.45 -12.29 -7.86
C SER A 212 15.20 -11.03 -8.26
N ASP A 213 14.83 -10.41 -9.38
CA ASP A 213 15.41 -9.14 -9.85
C ASP A 213 14.76 -7.89 -9.20
N ILE A 214 13.96 -8.06 -8.15
CA ILE A 214 13.25 -6.99 -7.45
C ILE A 214 14.23 -6.23 -6.54
N THR A 215 14.24 -4.90 -6.60
CA THR A 215 14.93 -4.08 -5.58
C THR A 215 14.22 -4.24 -4.25
N TYR A 216 14.94 -4.69 -3.22
CA TYR A 216 14.30 -5.16 -2.00
C TYR A 216 14.94 -4.66 -0.73
N HIS A 217 14.11 -4.16 0.19
CA HIS A 217 14.47 -3.85 1.57
C HIS A 217 13.61 -4.68 2.51
N TYR A 218 14.25 -5.36 3.46
CA TYR A 218 13.57 -6.16 4.48
C TYR A 218 14.10 -5.82 5.87
N ALA A 219 13.17 -5.70 6.82
CA ALA A 219 13.51 -5.54 8.23
C ALA A 219 12.51 -6.29 9.13
N GLU A 220 13.01 -6.81 10.25
CA GLU A 220 12.18 -7.32 11.33
C GLU A 220 12.16 -6.29 12.47
N PHE A 221 11.03 -6.11 13.13
CA PHE A 221 10.87 -5.14 14.20
C PHE A 221 10.35 -5.77 15.50
N ASP A 222 10.70 -5.18 16.63
CA ASP A 222 10.16 -5.57 17.94
C ASP A 222 8.70 -5.13 18.05
N GLY A 223 7.78 -6.09 17.93
CA GLY A 223 6.34 -5.82 17.98
C GLY A 223 5.49 -6.92 17.35
N GLY A 224 4.18 -6.81 17.52
CA GLY A 224 3.20 -7.74 17.02
C GLY A 224 2.29 -7.16 15.94
N HIS A 225 1.40 -8.00 15.40
CA HIS A 225 0.51 -7.79 14.27
C HIS A 225 -0.61 -6.77 14.59
N ARG A 226 -0.26 -5.50 14.69
CA ARG A 226 -1.17 -4.42 15.10
C ARG A 226 -0.66 -3.03 14.74
N TRP A 227 -1.57 -2.10 14.54
CA TRP A 227 -1.25 -0.70 14.18
C TRP A 227 -0.40 0.03 15.22
N LYS A 228 -0.48 -0.33 16.50
CA LYS A 228 0.40 0.22 17.54
C LYS A 228 1.89 -0.02 17.22
N SER A 229 2.20 -1.16 16.62
CA SER A 229 3.56 -1.52 16.18
C SER A 229 3.89 -0.88 14.82
N TRP A 230 3.05 -1.07 13.81
CA TRP A 230 3.30 -0.60 12.43
C TRP A 230 3.41 0.92 12.29
N LYS A 231 2.67 1.67 13.11
CA LYS A 231 2.66 3.13 13.03
C LYS A 231 4.06 3.76 13.14
N HIS A 232 4.95 3.16 13.94
CA HIS A 232 6.31 3.66 14.16
C HIS A 232 7.22 3.46 12.94
N LEU A 233 6.82 2.61 12.01
CA LEU A 233 7.57 2.29 10.80
C LEU A 233 7.23 3.21 9.63
N LEU A 234 6.15 3.98 9.72
CA LEU A 234 5.68 4.83 8.63
C LEU A 234 6.65 5.97 8.28
N ASP A 235 7.45 6.44 9.23
CA ASP A 235 8.49 7.46 9.01
C ASP A 235 9.53 6.92 8.01
N ASP A 236 10.12 5.76 8.32
CA ASP A 236 11.14 5.12 7.50
C ASP A 236 10.57 4.66 6.14
N LEU A 237 9.35 4.11 6.13
CA LEU A 237 8.66 3.69 4.90
C LEU A 237 8.45 4.88 3.96
N LEU A 238 7.95 6.01 4.47
CA LEU A 238 7.71 7.19 3.65
C LEU A 238 9.03 7.81 3.16
N LYS A 239 10.06 7.87 4.00
CA LYS A 239 11.40 8.31 3.57
C LYS A 239 11.97 7.40 2.49
N TYR A 240 11.82 6.09 2.62
CA TYR A 240 12.32 5.15 1.63
C TYR A 240 11.77 5.40 0.22
N PHE A 241 10.48 5.72 0.10
CA PHE A 241 9.84 5.93 -1.20
C PHE A 241 9.74 7.38 -1.66
N LEU A 242 9.76 8.33 -0.72
CA LEU A 242 9.47 9.73 -1.02
C LEU A 242 10.68 10.66 -0.80
N SER A 243 11.82 10.17 -0.27
CA SER A 243 13.01 11.02 -0.25
C SER A 243 13.60 11.16 -1.66
N ASP A 244 14.15 12.34 -1.95
CA ASP A 244 14.91 12.62 -3.16
C ASP A 244 16.25 11.84 -3.12
N ASN A 245 16.21 10.54 -3.29
CA ASN A 245 17.40 9.75 -3.56
C ASN A 245 17.79 9.90 -5.04
N ILE A 246 18.02 11.12 -5.49
CA ILE A 246 18.83 11.38 -6.67
C ILE A 246 20.29 11.30 -6.21
N SER A 247 20.76 10.10 -5.93
CA SER A 247 22.19 9.81 -6.07
C SER A 247 22.47 9.72 -7.56
N PHE A 248 23.00 10.81 -8.12
CA PHE A 248 23.65 10.83 -9.41
C PHE A 248 24.95 10.02 -9.37
#